data_458c84d4513b401cd72b816100675bc5
#
_entry.id   458c84d4513b401cd72b816100675bc5
#
_cell.length_a   1.000
_cell.length_b   1.000
_cell.length_c   1.000
_cell.angle_alpha   90.00
_cell.angle_beta   90.00
_cell.angle_gamma   90.00
#
_symmetry.space_group_name_H-M   'P 1'
#
loop_
_entity.id
_entity.type
_entity.pdbx_description
1 polymer ?
#
loop_
_entity_poly.entity_id
_entity_poly.type
_entity_poly.pdbx_seq_one_letter_code
_entity_poly.pdbx_strand_id
1 'polypeptide(L)'
;HTHLFPPRAREKPASVGEEEAVFRLLFASGAQRMVSPQEMLSEMDAEGVDAAVLCPFPWTTLRACAENNDYILEVSSAFPGRFIPFAVTNPRWGRRAVEEARRCLRAGARGIGELHAQPQGFDLLDHALLSPLLELAAEYGVPVMVHVNEPVGHAYLGKGPVTPEVAYRLVKAHPRVVFILPHWGGGLPFYELMPEVAEECRNVYYDTAASPYLYRPSIYRLAAEAAGGGKILFATDYPLLPYRRTLADARSGLENSPFMDAVLGGNAARLFGVGKP
;
A
#
# COMPACT_ATOMS: atom_id res chain seq x y z
N HIS A 1 -5.37 2.15 1.31
CA HIS A 1 -4.51 1.98 0.13
C HIS A 1 -5.40 1.77 -1.09
N THR A 2 -5.12 2.56 -2.13
CA THR A 2 -5.86 2.62 -3.41
C THR A 2 -4.91 3.02 -4.52
N HIS A 3 -5.31 2.78 -5.78
CA HIS A 3 -4.50 3.10 -6.95
C HIS A 3 -5.22 4.05 -7.90
N LEU A 4 -4.49 5.06 -8.39
CA LEU A 4 -4.90 5.89 -9.52
C LEU A 4 -3.83 5.88 -10.60
N PHE A 5 -4.30 5.75 -11.83
CA PHE A 5 -3.44 5.70 -13.01
C PHE A 5 -3.53 7.02 -13.80
N PRO A 6 -2.42 7.52 -14.34
CA PRO A 6 -2.43 8.71 -15.18
C PRO A 6 -3.32 8.51 -16.42
N PRO A 7 -3.84 9.59 -17.04
CA PRO A 7 -4.73 9.51 -18.20
C PRO A 7 -4.18 8.62 -19.32
N ARG A 8 -2.89 8.70 -19.62
CA ARG A 8 -2.24 7.87 -20.64
C ARG A 8 -2.46 6.37 -20.39
N ALA A 9 -2.31 5.92 -19.13
CA ALA A 9 -2.48 4.51 -18.79
C ALA A 9 -3.95 4.06 -18.93
N ARG A 10 -4.90 4.93 -18.58
CA ARG A 10 -6.35 4.64 -18.69
C ARG A 10 -6.84 4.66 -20.12
N GLU A 11 -6.37 5.60 -20.94
CA GLU A 11 -6.84 5.81 -22.32
C GLU A 11 -6.14 4.92 -23.33
N LYS A 12 -4.87 4.57 -23.08
CA LYS A 12 -4.02 3.81 -23.99
C LYS A 12 -3.29 2.66 -23.27
N PRO A 13 -4.02 1.75 -22.60
CA PRO A 13 -3.39 0.70 -21.79
C PRO A 13 -2.50 -0.25 -22.61
N ALA A 14 -2.83 -0.51 -23.86
CA ALA A 14 -2.00 -1.36 -24.73
C ALA A 14 -0.62 -0.74 -24.98
N SER A 15 -0.56 0.56 -25.28
CA SER A 15 0.72 1.27 -25.49
C SER A 15 1.59 1.33 -24.24
N VAL A 16 0.97 1.50 -23.05
CA VAL A 16 1.70 1.43 -21.78
C VAL A 16 2.20 0.02 -21.51
N GLY A 17 1.41 -0.99 -21.84
CA GLY A 17 1.78 -2.39 -21.69
C GLY A 17 2.94 -2.85 -22.59
N GLU A 18 3.24 -2.15 -23.68
CA GLU A 18 4.43 -2.41 -24.50
C GLU A 18 5.73 -2.11 -23.74
N GLU A 19 5.70 -1.07 -22.90
CA GLU A 19 6.84 -0.63 -22.09
C GLU A 19 6.90 -1.27 -20.71
N GLU A 20 5.73 -1.65 -20.15
CA GLU A 20 5.55 -2.09 -18.77
C GLU A 20 4.92 -3.49 -18.72
N ALA A 21 5.74 -4.54 -18.66
CA ALA A 21 5.31 -5.92 -18.78
C ALA A 21 4.31 -6.36 -17.69
N VAL A 22 4.47 -5.89 -16.46
CA VAL A 22 3.55 -6.22 -15.35
C VAL A 22 2.24 -5.49 -15.50
N PHE A 23 2.25 -4.23 -15.92
CA PHE A 23 1.04 -3.50 -16.25
C PHE A 23 0.26 -4.22 -17.37
N ARG A 24 0.94 -4.67 -18.41
CA ARG A 24 0.33 -5.48 -19.47
C ARG A 24 -0.33 -6.74 -18.93
N LEU A 25 0.36 -7.47 -18.06
CA LEU A 25 -0.16 -8.71 -17.49
C LEU A 25 -1.46 -8.48 -16.72
N LEU A 26 -1.56 -7.39 -15.96
CA LEU A 26 -2.69 -7.10 -15.10
C LEU A 26 -3.84 -6.38 -15.84
N PHE A 27 -3.55 -5.51 -16.80
CA PHE A 27 -4.53 -4.60 -17.39
C PHE A 27 -4.80 -4.82 -18.89
N ALA A 28 -3.98 -5.60 -19.62
CA ALA A 28 -4.16 -5.78 -21.06
C ALA A 28 -5.46 -6.53 -21.43
N SER A 29 -5.99 -7.36 -20.55
CA SER A 29 -7.26 -8.08 -20.77
C SER A 29 -8.50 -7.18 -20.62
N GLY A 30 -8.35 -5.95 -20.12
CA GLY A 30 -9.47 -5.08 -19.75
C GLY A 30 -10.29 -5.57 -18.56
N ALA A 31 -9.87 -6.66 -17.91
CA ALA A 31 -10.61 -7.24 -16.79
C ALA A 31 -10.49 -6.40 -15.50
N GLN A 32 -9.42 -5.65 -15.36
CA GLN A 32 -9.24 -4.73 -14.23
C GLN A 32 -9.61 -3.30 -14.62
N ARG A 33 -10.44 -2.70 -13.79
CA ARG A 33 -10.92 -1.33 -13.99
C ARG A 33 -9.83 -0.34 -13.57
N MET A 34 -9.68 0.73 -14.34
CA MET A 34 -8.97 1.95 -13.94
C MET A 34 -9.98 3.09 -13.90
N VAL A 35 -9.91 3.91 -12.86
CA VAL A 35 -10.89 4.98 -12.60
C VAL A 35 -10.26 6.36 -12.68
N SER A 36 -11.09 7.37 -12.89
CA SER A 36 -10.73 8.78 -12.72
C SER A 36 -10.79 9.20 -11.24
N PRO A 37 -10.16 10.32 -10.86
CA PRO A 37 -10.30 10.87 -9.52
C PRO A 37 -11.76 11.18 -9.15
N GLN A 38 -12.56 11.65 -10.08
CA GLN A 38 -13.97 11.98 -9.89
C GLN A 38 -14.82 10.73 -9.60
N GLU A 39 -14.57 9.63 -10.34
CA GLU A 39 -15.24 8.35 -10.08
C GLU A 39 -14.86 7.81 -8.70
N MET A 40 -13.57 7.90 -8.31
CA MET A 40 -13.12 7.47 -6.98
C MET A 40 -13.76 8.30 -5.88
N LEU A 41 -13.79 9.64 -6.02
CA LEU A 41 -14.43 10.53 -5.04
C LEU A 41 -15.93 10.25 -4.91
N SER A 42 -16.62 10.04 -6.02
CA SER A 42 -18.05 9.69 -6.01
C SER A 42 -18.33 8.41 -5.23
N GLU A 43 -17.49 7.39 -5.39
CA GLU A 43 -17.63 6.14 -4.65
C GLU A 43 -17.22 6.29 -3.17
N MET A 44 -16.18 7.07 -2.88
CA MET A 44 -15.80 7.42 -1.51
C MET A 44 -16.96 8.13 -0.79
N ASP A 45 -17.59 9.12 -1.43
CA ASP A 45 -18.72 9.86 -0.86
C ASP A 45 -19.92 8.95 -0.60
N ALA A 46 -20.24 8.06 -1.54
CA ALA A 46 -21.35 7.12 -1.43
C ALA A 46 -21.17 6.12 -0.26
N GLU A 47 -19.95 5.79 0.08
CA GLU A 47 -19.64 4.81 1.13
C GLU A 47 -19.11 5.44 2.44
N GLY A 48 -19.07 6.77 2.52
CA GLY A 48 -18.64 7.52 3.71
C GLY A 48 -17.14 7.41 3.99
N VAL A 49 -16.32 7.35 2.94
CA VAL A 49 -14.86 7.32 3.04
C VAL A 49 -14.32 8.75 2.96
N ASP A 50 -13.76 9.26 4.04
CA ASP A 50 -13.28 10.65 4.14
C ASP A 50 -12.01 10.87 3.31
N ALA A 51 -11.03 9.98 3.41
CA ALA A 51 -9.76 10.10 2.72
C ALA A 51 -9.20 8.74 2.26
N ALA A 52 -8.38 8.75 1.22
CA ALA A 52 -7.71 7.57 0.69
C ALA A 52 -6.22 7.82 0.44
N VAL A 53 -5.38 6.84 0.75
CA VAL A 53 -3.97 6.84 0.35
C VAL A 53 -3.88 6.42 -1.11
N LEU A 54 -3.31 7.29 -1.94
CA LEU A 54 -3.05 7.02 -3.35
C LEU A 54 -1.65 6.45 -3.53
N CYS A 55 -1.57 5.16 -3.85
CA CYS A 55 -0.33 4.48 -4.19
C CYS A 55 -0.15 4.46 -5.71
N PRO A 56 0.98 4.97 -6.24
CA PRO A 56 1.34 4.75 -7.63
C PRO A 56 1.56 3.27 -7.90
N PHE A 57 1.37 2.86 -9.15
CA PHE A 57 1.69 1.50 -9.59
C PHE A 57 3.21 1.25 -9.53
N PRO A 58 3.69 0.01 -9.23
CA PRO A 58 5.11 -0.32 -9.15
C PRO A 58 5.78 -0.41 -10.54
N TRP A 59 5.91 0.74 -11.20
CA TRP A 59 6.47 0.85 -12.54
C TRP A 59 7.92 0.37 -12.62
N THR A 60 8.31 -0.15 -13.78
CA THR A 60 9.67 -0.64 -14.03
C THR A 60 10.55 0.40 -14.71
N THR A 61 9.96 1.44 -15.33
CA THR A 61 10.69 2.55 -15.95
C THR A 61 10.60 3.83 -15.13
N LEU A 62 11.69 4.59 -15.06
CA LEU A 62 11.73 5.86 -14.32
C LEU A 62 10.71 6.86 -14.88
N ARG A 63 10.50 6.87 -16.22
CA ARG A 63 9.54 7.76 -16.86
C ARG A 63 8.10 7.50 -16.40
N ALA A 64 7.64 6.23 -16.46
CA ALA A 64 6.30 5.88 -16.04
C ALA A 64 6.09 6.12 -14.54
N CYS A 65 7.13 5.89 -13.75
CA CYS A 65 7.17 6.17 -12.33
C CYS A 65 6.96 7.66 -12.04
N ALA A 66 7.77 8.52 -12.64
CA ALA A 66 7.67 9.98 -12.46
C ALA A 66 6.33 10.52 -12.96
N GLU A 67 5.83 10.04 -14.11
CA GLU A 67 4.52 10.41 -14.65
C GLU A 67 3.38 10.09 -13.67
N ASN A 68 3.41 8.91 -13.05
CA ASN A 68 2.39 8.53 -12.09
C ASN A 68 2.53 9.28 -10.75
N ASN A 69 3.77 9.49 -10.28
CA ASN A 69 4.03 10.30 -9.08
C ASN A 69 3.51 11.73 -9.25
N ASP A 70 3.83 12.38 -10.38
CA ASP A 70 3.37 13.73 -10.68
C ASP A 70 1.85 13.80 -10.74
N TYR A 71 1.22 12.84 -11.40
CA TYR A 71 -0.23 12.77 -11.49
C TYR A 71 -0.90 12.63 -10.10
N ILE A 72 -0.37 11.77 -9.22
CA ILE A 72 -0.91 11.59 -7.87
C ILE A 72 -0.72 12.85 -7.03
N LEU A 73 0.42 13.52 -7.12
CA LEU A 73 0.67 14.79 -6.43
C LEU A 73 -0.29 15.89 -6.92
N GLU A 74 -0.49 16.00 -8.24
CA GLU A 74 -1.45 16.94 -8.83
C GLU A 74 -2.88 16.68 -8.34
N VAL A 75 -3.35 15.43 -8.43
CA VAL A 75 -4.69 15.04 -7.97
C VAL A 75 -4.87 15.32 -6.49
N SER A 76 -3.88 15.00 -5.66
CA SER A 76 -3.96 15.24 -4.21
C SER A 76 -4.00 16.73 -3.87
N SER A 77 -3.29 17.55 -4.64
CA SER A 77 -3.34 19.01 -4.51
C SER A 77 -4.68 19.60 -4.94
N ALA A 78 -5.31 19.02 -5.97
CA ALA A 78 -6.61 19.45 -6.47
C ALA A 78 -7.78 19.12 -5.51
N PHE A 79 -7.62 18.08 -4.69
CA PHE A 79 -8.63 17.62 -3.72
C PHE A 79 -8.05 17.51 -2.31
N PRO A 80 -7.72 18.65 -1.68
CA PRO A 80 -7.06 18.67 -0.37
C PRO A 80 -7.91 17.98 0.70
N GLY A 81 -7.25 17.17 1.53
CA GLY A 81 -7.90 16.40 2.58
C GLY A 81 -8.59 15.11 2.12
N ARG A 82 -8.77 14.91 0.81
CA ARG A 82 -9.39 13.68 0.28
C ARG A 82 -8.37 12.62 -0.13
N PHE A 83 -7.19 13.04 -0.55
CA PHE A 83 -6.15 12.14 -1.00
C PHE A 83 -4.83 12.38 -0.27
N ILE A 84 -4.19 11.28 0.12
CA ILE A 84 -2.89 11.25 0.78
C ILE A 84 -1.90 10.65 -0.25
N PRO A 85 -1.03 11.46 -0.89
CA PRO A 85 -0.17 10.98 -1.94
C PRO A 85 1.00 10.16 -1.40
N PHE A 86 1.21 8.99 -1.98
CA PHE A 86 2.47 8.25 -1.88
C PHE A 86 3.28 8.44 -3.17
N ALA A 87 4.56 8.12 -3.09
CA ALA A 87 5.46 8.12 -4.23
C ALA A 87 6.06 6.74 -4.40
N VAL A 88 6.12 6.23 -5.63
CA VAL A 88 6.83 4.99 -5.94
C VAL A 88 8.16 5.28 -6.62
N THR A 89 9.12 4.41 -6.43
CA THR A 89 10.39 4.40 -7.14
C THR A 89 10.92 2.96 -7.21
N ASN A 90 11.92 2.72 -8.04
CA ASN A 90 12.57 1.41 -8.08
C ASN A 90 13.99 1.52 -7.51
N PRO A 91 14.29 0.84 -6.40
CA PRO A 91 15.60 0.90 -5.75
C PRO A 91 16.78 0.59 -6.68
N ARG A 92 16.57 -0.21 -7.75
CA ARG A 92 17.59 -0.54 -8.75
C ARG A 92 18.16 0.68 -9.50
N TRP A 93 17.49 1.81 -9.47
CA TRP A 93 18.01 3.04 -10.09
C TRP A 93 19.02 3.77 -9.18
N GLY A 94 19.30 3.22 -7.99
CA GLY A 94 20.30 3.74 -7.05
C GLY A 94 20.01 5.21 -6.71
N ARG A 95 21.00 6.10 -6.94
CA ARG A 95 20.86 7.52 -6.62
C ARG A 95 19.60 8.17 -7.24
N ARG A 96 19.24 7.79 -8.47
CA ARG A 96 18.05 8.32 -9.15
C ARG A 96 16.74 7.95 -8.42
N ALA A 97 16.68 6.75 -7.83
CA ALA A 97 15.53 6.34 -7.03
C ALA A 97 15.35 7.24 -5.81
N VAL A 98 16.44 7.53 -5.09
CA VAL A 98 16.45 8.40 -3.91
C VAL A 98 16.13 9.85 -4.28
N GLU A 99 16.68 10.35 -5.39
CA GLU A 99 16.40 11.70 -5.89
C GLU A 99 14.92 11.88 -6.25
N GLU A 100 14.31 10.89 -6.94
CA GLU A 100 12.89 10.92 -7.28
C GLU A 100 11.99 10.85 -6.02
N ALA A 101 12.27 9.94 -5.10
CA ALA A 101 11.54 9.87 -3.83
C ALA A 101 11.66 11.19 -3.05
N ARG A 102 12.85 11.75 -2.94
CA ARG A 102 13.08 13.05 -2.27
C ARG A 102 12.33 14.18 -2.94
N ARG A 103 12.29 14.22 -4.28
CA ARG A 103 11.53 15.20 -5.05
C ARG A 103 10.04 15.12 -4.69
N CYS A 104 9.47 13.92 -4.69
CA CYS A 104 8.06 13.70 -4.36
C CYS A 104 7.74 14.04 -2.90
N LEU A 105 8.60 13.67 -1.94
CA LEU A 105 8.43 14.00 -0.53
C LEU A 105 8.44 15.52 -0.30
N ARG A 106 9.31 16.25 -0.97
CA ARG A 106 9.33 17.72 -0.95
C ARG A 106 8.08 18.34 -1.59
N ALA A 107 7.48 17.66 -2.56
CA ALA A 107 6.25 18.07 -3.21
C ALA A 107 4.97 17.66 -2.45
N GLY A 108 5.10 17.01 -1.28
CA GLY A 108 3.98 16.70 -0.40
C GLY A 108 3.59 15.22 -0.31
N ALA A 109 4.36 14.31 -0.91
CA ALA A 109 4.15 12.87 -0.69
C ALA A 109 4.33 12.52 0.80
N ARG A 110 3.46 11.64 1.30
CA ARG A 110 3.36 11.27 2.73
C ARG A 110 3.80 9.83 2.99
N GLY A 111 4.38 9.16 2.00
CA GLY A 111 4.92 7.81 2.09
C GLY A 111 5.60 7.40 0.79
N ILE A 112 6.32 6.28 0.85
CA ILE A 112 7.00 5.67 -0.30
C ILE A 112 6.40 4.28 -0.53
N GLY A 113 5.98 3.99 -1.75
CA GLY A 113 5.41 2.69 -2.15
C GLY A 113 4.06 2.87 -2.89
N GLU A 114 3.47 1.80 -3.29
CA GLU A 114 3.77 0.41 -2.94
C GLU A 114 5.02 -0.10 -3.67
N LEU A 115 6.04 -0.55 -2.93
CA LEU A 115 7.19 -1.23 -3.52
C LEU A 115 6.81 -2.69 -3.75
N HIS A 116 6.96 -3.18 -4.96
CA HIS A 116 6.66 -4.57 -5.31
C HIS A 116 7.90 -5.23 -5.91
N ALA A 117 8.66 -5.92 -5.07
CA ALA A 117 10.01 -6.39 -5.39
C ALA A 117 10.10 -7.25 -6.65
N GLN A 118 9.18 -8.21 -6.81
CA GLN A 118 9.22 -9.13 -7.96
C GLN A 118 9.03 -8.43 -9.31
N PRO A 119 7.96 -7.65 -9.57
CA PRO A 119 7.81 -6.97 -10.85
C PRO A 119 8.85 -5.88 -11.07
N GLN A 120 9.30 -5.20 -10.02
CA GLN A 120 10.35 -4.19 -10.12
C GLN A 120 11.77 -4.80 -10.21
N GLY A 121 11.90 -6.11 -10.04
CA GLY A 121 13.12 -6.89 -10.28
C GLY A 121 14.23 -6.68 -9.24
N PHE A 122 13.89 -6.48 -7.97
CA PHE A 122 14.86 -6.39 -6.88
C PHE A 122 14.55 -7.39 -5.75
N ASP A 123 15.54 -7.61 -4.88
CA ASP A 123 15.40 -8.43 -3.68
C ASP A 123 15.21 -7.52 -2.46
N LEU A 124 14.17 -7.78 -1.66
CA LEU A 124 13.92 -7.06 -0.40
C LEU A 124 14.98 -7.31 0.67
N LEU A 125 15.76 -8.36 0.53
CA LEU A 125 16.86 -8.67 1.43
C LEU A 125 18.22 -8.15 0.93
N ASP A 126 18.26 -7.48 -0.22
CA ASP A 126 19.42 -6.69 -0.62
C ASP A 126 19.41 -5.35 0.14
N HIS A 127 19.88 -5.42 1.40
CA HIS A 127 19.92 -4.26 2.29
C HIS A 127 20.79 -3.12 1.74
N ALA A 128 21.85 -3.43 1.01
CA ALA A 128 22.72 -2.41 0.41
C ALA A 128 21.98 -1.59 -0.66
N LEU A 129 21.14 -2.25 -1.44
CA LEU A 129 20.30 -1.63 -2.44
C LEU A 129 19.20 -0.76 -1.83
N LEU A 130 18.57 -1.25 -0.75
CA LEU A 130 17.38 -0.62 -0.16
C LEU A 130 17.72 0.49 0.83
N SER A 131 18.81 0.37 1.58
CA SER A 131 19.15 1.29 2.68
C SER A 131 19.08 2.76 2.31
N PRO A 132 19.58 3.24 1.15
CA PRO A 132 19.51 4.67 0.82
C PRO A 132 18.07 5.20 0.73
N LEU A 133 17.12 4.40 0.23
CA LEU A 133 15.71 4.77 0.14
C LEU A 133 15.02 4.69 1.50
N LEU A 134 15.31 3.66 2.28
CA LEU A 134 14.75 3.45 3.62
C LEU A 134 15.25 4.49 4.62
N GLU A 135 16.52 4.89 4.53
CA GLU A 135 17.09 5.99 5.33
C GLU A 135 16.42 7.32 4.99
N LEU A 136 16.16 7.58 3.71
CA LEU A 136 15.40 8.76 3.29
C LEU A 136 13.99 8.77 3.91
N ALA A 137 13.29 7.63 3.90
CA ALA A 137 11.97 7.53 4.51
C ALA A 137 12.02 7.82 6.03
N ALA A 138 13.01 7.26 6.72
CA ALA A 138 13.25 7.51 8.15
C ALA A 138 13.62 8.97 8.43
N GLU A 139 14.43 9.61 7.56
CA GLU A 139 14.79 11.04 7.65
C GLU A 139 13.53 11.94 7.58
N TYR A 140 12.61 11.62 6.68
CA TYR A 140 11.36 12.37 6.51
C TYR A 140 10.23 11.93 7.46
N GLY A 141 10.42 10.88 8.24
CA GLY A 141 9.40 10.34 9.16
C GLY A 141 8.17 9.80 8.44
N VAL A 142 8.32 9.28 7.22
CA VAL A 142 7.22 8.74 6.40
C VAL A 142 7.27 7.23 6.30
N PRO A 143 6.11 6.54 6.20
CA PRO A 143 6.09 5.10 6.04
C PRO A 143 6.57 4.65 4.67
N VAL A 144 7.08 3.41 4.62
CA VAL A 144 7.36 2.66 3.39
C VAL A 144 6.37 1.51 3.28
N MET A 145 5.61 1.49 2.20
CA MET A 145 4.68 0.41 1.90
C MET A 145 5.36 -0.63 0.99
N VAL A 146 5.30 -1.89 1.40
CA VAL A 146 5.97 -3.00 0.70
C VAL A 146 4.98 -4.14 0.50
N HIS A 147 4.75 -4.51 -0.75
CA HIS A 147 3.86 -5.61 -1.11
C HIS A 147 4.31 -6.94 -0.50
N VAL A 148 3.37 -7.62 0.16
CA VAL A 148 3.61 -8.94 0.80
C VAL A 148 2.52 -9.92 0.37
N ASN A 149 2.90 -11.18 0.21
CA ASN A 149 1.98 -12.24 -0.19
C ASN A 149 1.91 -13.36 0.86
N GLU A 150 0.78 -14.09 0.82
CA GLU A 150 0.62 -15.32 1.60
C GLU A 150 1.54 -16.42 1.05
N PRO A 151 2.22 -17.19 1.94
CA PRO A 151 3.06 -18.31 1.50
C PRO A 151 2.24 -19.52 1.01
N VAL A 152 0.96 -19.55 1.32
CA VAL A 152 -0.02 -20.61 1.01
C VAL A 152 -1.26 -20.04 0.33
N GLY A 153 -2.25 -20.88 0.02
CA GLY A 153 -3.51 -20.49 -0.61
C GLY A 153 -3.46 -20.56 -2.13
N HIS A 154 -4.49 -20.03 -2.79
CA HIS A 154 -4.61 -20.10 -4.24
C HIS A 154 -3.59 -19.23 -4.98
N ALA A 155 -3.31 -19.59 -6.22
CA ALA A 155 -2.49 -18.77 -7.10
C ALA A 155 -3.34 -17.64 -7.71
N TYR A 156 -2.76 -16.44 -7.83
CA TYR A 156 -3.34 -15.28 -8.50
C TYR A 156 -2.26 -14.46 -9.18
N LEU A 157 -2.67 -13.62 -10.13
CA LEU A 157 -1.75 -12.68 -10.78
C LEU A 157 -1.24 -11.67 -9.75
N GLY A 158 0.07 -11.50 -9.67
CA GLY A 158 0.72 -10.63 -8.69
C GLY A 158 1.20 -11.36 -7.43
N LYS A 159 0.80 -12.63 -7.20
CA LYS A 159 1.34 -13.41 -6.08
C LYS A 159 2.83 -13.67 -6.30
N GLY A 160 3.65 -13.12 -5.42
CA GLY A 160 5.11 -13.16 -5.50
C GLY A 160 5.78 -13.89 -4.32
N PRO A 161 7.10 -13.90 -4.28
CA PRO A 161 7.90 -14.62 -3.28
C PRO A 161 8.06 -13.83 -1.96
N VAL A 162 7.55 -12.61 -1.87
CA VAL A 162 7.66 -11.80 -0.65
C VAL A 162 6.65 -12.31 0.38
N THR A 163 7.13 -13.19 1.24
CA THR A 163 6.34 -13.84 2.31
C THR A 163 6.50 -13.10 3.64
N PRO A 164 5.71 -13.44 4.69
CA PRO A 164 5.89 -12.91 6.04
C PRO A 164 7.33 -13.02 6.57
N GLU A 165 8.03 -14.11 6.26
CA GLU A 165 9.44 -14.27 6.66
C GLU A 165 10.34 -13.22 6.04
N VAL A 166 10.19 -12.97 4.73
CA VAL A 166 10.98 -11.95 4.00
C VAL A 166 10.67 -10.57 4.55
N ALA A 167 9.39 -10.25 4.75
CA ALA A 167 8.96 -8.97 5.32
C ALA A 167 9.50 -8.77 6.74
N TYR A 168 9.44 -9.79 7.60
CA TYR A 168 9.98 -9.76 8.95
C TYR A 168 11.49 -9.48 8.97
N ARG A 169 12.26 -10.15 8.11
CA ARG A 169 13.72 -9.94 7.99
C ARG A 169 14.05 -8.50 7.55
N LEU A 170 13.28 -7.95 6.61
CA LEU A 170 13.41 -6.54 6.21
C LEU A 170 13.15 -5.58 7.38
N VAL A 171 12.03 -5.77 8.08
CA VAL A 171 11.63 -4.94 9.22
C VAL A 171 12.69 -4.97 10.32
N LYS A 172 13.14 -6.15 10.70
CA LYS A 172 14.18 -6.36 11.71
C LYS A 172 15.50 -5.66 11.36
N ALA A 173 15.88 -5.65 10.09
CA ALA A 173 17.10 -4.99 9.62
C ALA A 173 16.99 -3.44 9.62
N HIS A 174 15.76 -2.88 9.58
CA HIS A 174 15.52 -1.44 9.48
C HIS A 174 14.57 -0.90 10.55
N PRO A 175 14.92 -1.01 11.85
CA PRO A 175 14.01 -0.74 12.98
C PRO A 175 13.58 0.73 13.13
N ARG A 176 14.22 1.68 12.42
CA ARG A 176 13.84 3.10 12.42
C ARG A 176 12.77 3.44 11.37
N VAL A 177 12.49 2.54 10.45
CA VAL A 177 11.52 2.73 9.37
C VAL A 177 10.14 2.31 9.84
N VAL A 178 9.14 3.12 9.54
CA VAL A 178 7.73 2.72 9.66
C VAL A 178 7.36 1.95 8.40
N PHE A 179 6.92 0.71 8.55
CA PHE A 179 6.47 -0.10 7.42
C PHE A 179 4.94 -0.23 7.40
N ILE A 180 4.36 -0.19 6.21
CA ILE A 180 3.00 -0.65 5.95
C ILE A 180 3.13 -1.91 5.10
N LEU A 181 2.59 -3.02 5.58
CA LEU A 181 2.60 -4.31 4.90
C LEU A 181 1.18 -4.64 4.43
N PRO A 182 0.87 -4.41 3.15
CA PRO A 182 -0.42 -4.73 2.53
C PRO A 182 -0.80 -6.20 2.66
N HIS A 183 -2.09 -6.47 2.41
CA HIS A 183 -2.64 -7.83 2.37
C HIS A 183 -2.38 -8.60 3.67
N TRP A 184 -2.56 -7.90 4.82
CA TRP A 184 -2.30 -8.48 6.15
C TRP A 184 -0.84 -8.92 6.35
N GLY A 185 0.11 -8.32 5.62
CA GLY A 185 1.50 -8.74 5.64
C GLY A 185 1.67 -10.24 5.35
N GLY A 186 0.78 -10.82 4.54
CA GLY A 186 0.75 -12.24 4.23
C GLY A 186 0.46 -13.15 5.42
N GLY A 187 -0.05 -12.61 6.54
CA GLY A 187 -0.31 -13.32 7.79
C GLY A 187 0.70 -13.03 8.91
N LEU A 188 1.62 -12.10 8.72
CA LEU A 188 2.60 -11.71 9.74
C LEU A 188 1.99 -11.27 11.09
N PRO A 189 0.80 -10.61 11.17
CA PRO A 189 0.17 -10.25 12.43
C PRO A 189 0.04 -11.38 13.43
N PHE A 190 -0.19 -12.62 12.98
CA PHE A 190 -0.33 -13.78 13.85
C PHE A 190 0.97 -14.21 14.52
N TYR A 191 2.10 -13.88 13.95
CA TYR A 191 3.42 -14.13 14.55
C TYR A 191 3.76 -13.11 15.63
N GLU A 192 3.06 -11.97 15.71
CA GLU A 192 3.23 -11.01 16.82
C GLU A 192 2.68 -11.51 18.15
N LEU A 193 2.03 -12.67 18.19
CA LEU A 193 1.79 -13.41 19.43
C LEU A 193 3.08 -13.94 20.08
N MET A 194 4.19 -13.95 19.32
CA MET A 194 5.52 -14.20 19.83
C MET A 194 6.13 -12.86 20.29
N PRO A 195 6.48 -12.67 21.56
CA PRO A 195 6.92 -11.37 22.10
C PRO A 195 8.11 -10.75 21.36
N GLU A 196 9.05 -11.57 20.91
CA GLU A 196 10.22 -11.13 20.13
C GLU A 196 9.84 -10.61 18.74
N VAL A 197 8.81 -11.19 18.10
CA VAL A 197 8.30 -10.70 16.82
C VAL A 197 7.54 -9.41 17.01
N ALA A 198 6.72 -9.30 18.06
CA ALA A 198 6.00 -8.07 18.38
C ALA A 198 6.95 -6.89 18.62
N GLU A 199 8.06 -7.12 19.34
CA GLU A 199 9.07 -6.08 19.57
C GLU A 199 9.76 -5.63 18.28
N GLU A 200 10.16 -6.55 17.43
CA GLU A 200 10.77 -6.22 16.13
C GLU A 200 9.79 -5.53 15.19
N CYS A 201 8.50 -5.88 15.25
CA CYS A 201 7.43 -5.31 14.44
C CYS A 201 6.77 -4.06 15.06
N ARG A 202 7.32 -3.44 16.11
CA ARG A 202 6.70 -2.29 16.80
C ARG A 202 6.36 -1.10 15.88
N ASN A 203 7.10 -0.91 14.79
CA ASN A 203 6.90 0.14 13.78
C ASN A 203 6.20 -0.39 12.50
N VAL A 204 5.49 -1.50 12.59
CA VAL A 204 4.77 -2.09 11.46
C VAL A 204 3.27 -1.83 11.58
N TYR A 205 2.68 -1.45 10.45
CA TYR A 205 1.24 -1.45 10.22
C TYR A 205 0.90 -2.49 9.15
N TYR A 206 -0.30 -3.05 9.26
CA TYR A 206 -0.84 -4.01 8.30
C TYR A 206 -2.07 -3.44 7.66
N ASP A 207 -2.16 -3.45 6.35
CA ASP A 207 -3.39 -3.04 5.71
C ASP A 207 -4.24 -4.22 5.23
N THR A 208 -5.51 -3.94 5.03
CA THR A 208 -6.54 -4.94 4.73
C THR A 208 -6.84 -5.08 3.25
N ALA A 209 -5.98 -4.55 2.38
CA ALA A 209 -6.17 -4.58 0.94
C ALA A 209 -6.48 -5.99 0.43
N ALA A 210 -7.39 -6.09 -0.52
CA ALA A 210 -7.85 -7.34 -1.14
C ALA A 210 -8.43 -8.40 -0.20
N SER A 211 -8.73 -8.09 1.07
CA SER A 211 -9.26 -9.06 2.07
C SER A 211 -10.35 -9.98 1.54
N PRO A 212 -11.41 -9.49 0.84
CA PRO A 212 -12.50 -10.34 0.34
C PRO A 212 -12.07 -11.45 -0.63
N TYR A 213 -10.87 -11.36 -1.19
CA TYR A 213 -10.30 -12.41 -2.03
C TYR A 213 -9.41 -13.39 -1.27
N LEU A 214 -8.86 -12.97 -0.12
CA LEU A 214 -7.80 -13.69 0.57
C LEU A 214 -8.28 -14.40 1.83
N TYR A 215 -9.17 -13.77 2.59
CA TYR A 215 -9.54 -14.23 3.93
C TYR A 215 -11.04 -14.11 4.19
N ARG A 216 -11.51 -14.86 5.19
CA ARG A 216 -12.86 -14.69 5.77
C ARG A 216 -12.90 -13.40 6.61
N PRO A 217 -14.08 -12.76 6.78
CA PRO A 217 -14.21 -11.52 7.56
C PRO A 217 -13.66 -11.58 9.00
N SER A 218 -13.61 -12.76 9.63
CA SER A 218 -13.03 -12.94 10.97
C SER A 218 -11.56 -12.52 11.07
N ILE A 219 -10.85 -12.38 9.94
CA ILE A 219 -9.46 -11.92 9.92
C ILE A 219 -9.30 -10.54 10.58
N TYR A 220 -10.25 -9.63 10.38
CA TYR A 220 -10.20 -8.27 10.92
C TYR A 220 -10.07 -8.25 12.43
N ARG A 221 -10.90 -9.05 13.13
CA ARG A 221 -10.85 -9.16 14.59
C ARG A 221 -9.61 -9.93 15.05
N LEU A 222 -9.35 -11.09 14.45
CA LEU A 222 -8.26 -11.97 14.89
C LEU A 222 -6.88 -11.34 14.71
N ALA A 223 -6.64 -10.63 13.59
CA ALA A 223 -5.37 -9.93 13.39
C ALA A 223 -5.24 -8.71 14.33
N ALA A 224 -6.33 -7.98 14.60
CA ALA A 224 -6.32 -6.88 15.54
C ALA A 224 -6.08 -7.35 16.99
N GLU A 225 -6.58 -8.53 17.38
CA GLU A 225 -6.28 -9.14 18.66
C GLU A 225 -4.83 -9.61 18.75
N ALA A 226 -4.28 -10.17 17.67
CA ALA A 226 -2.93 -10.73 17.63
C ALA A 226 -1.83 -9.65 17.64
N ALA A 227 -1.92 -8.64 16.74
CA ALA A 227 -0.89 -7.62 16.57
C ALA A 227 -1.18 -6.33 17.35
N GLY A 228 -2.36 -6.21 17.93
CA GLY A 228 -2.87 -4.98 18.52
C GLY A 228 -3.67 -4.14 17.52
N GLY A 229 -4.90 -3.76 17.93
CA GLY A 229 -5.85 -3.03 17.07
C GLY A 229 -5.34 -1.70 16.54
N GLY A 230 -4.30 -1.10 17.13
CA GLY A 230 -3.67 0.13 16.69
C GLY A 230 -2.81 0.00 15.42
N LYS A 231 -2.51 -1.22 14.98
CA LYS A 231 -1.64 -1.49 13.82
C LYS A 231 -2.40 -1.82 12.53
N ILE A 232 -3.71 -2.02 12.57
CA ILE A 232 -4.49 -2.43 11.40
C ILE A 232 -5.04 -1.19 10.69
N LEU A 233 -4.79 -1.09 9.38
CA LEU A 233 -5.24 0.00 8.51
C LEU A 233 -6.28 -0.54 7.53
N PHE A 234 -7.47 0.06 7.50
CA PHE A 234 -8.46 -0.28 6.49
C PHE A 234 -7.96 0.08 5.09
N ALA A 235 -8.03 -0.87 4.18
CA ALA A 235 -7.65 -0.71 2.78
C ALA A 235 -8.49 -1.62 1.88
N THR A 236 -8.67 -1.24 0.63
CA THR A 236 -9.49 -1.97 -0.33
C THR A 236 -8.72 -2.49 -1.54
N ASP A 237 -7.57 -1.89 -1.83
CA ASP A 237 -6.89 -2.05 -3.12
C ASP A 237 -7.74 -1.52 -4.30
N TYR A 238 -8.57 -0.50 -4.01
CA TYR A 238 -9.42 0.11 -5.04
C TYR A 238 -8.58 0.64 -6.22
N PRO A 239 -8.97 0.40 -7.48
CA PRO A 239 -10.27 -0.06 -7.95
C PRO A 239 -10.41 -1.59 -8.10
N LEU A 240 -9.48 -2.40 -7.57
CA LEU A 240 -9.58 -3.87 -7.62
C LEU A 240 -10.84 -4.35 -6.90
N LEU A 241 -11.13 -3.78 -5.74
CA LEU A 241 -12.34 -4.03 -4.96
C LEU A 241 -13.08 -2.72 -4.64
N PRO A 242 -14.41 -2.68 -4.78
CA PRO A 242 -15.22 -1.55 -4.38
C PRO A 242 -15.22 -1.40 -2.85
N TYR A 243 -15.27 -0.14 -2.37
CA TYR A 243 -15.31 0.17 -0.93
C TYR A 243 -16.44 -0.56 -0.21
N ARG A 244 -17.65 -0.57 -0.79
CA ARG A 244 -18.83 -1.22 -0.20
C ARG A 244 -18.56 -2.65 0.22
N ARG A 245 -17.93 -3.45 -0.64
CA ARG A 245 -17.68 -4.87 -0.36
C ARG A 245 -16.71 -5.05 0.82
N THR A 246 -15.60 -4.33 0.78
CA THR A 246 -14.56 -4.42 1.81
C THR A 246 -15.04 -3.86 3.15
N LEU A 247 -15.83 -2.76 3.12
CA LEU A 247 -16.47 -2.21 4.32
C LEU A 247 -17.48 -3.17 4.94
N ALA A 248 -18.27 -3.87 4.13
CA ALA A 248 -19.20 -4.86 4.63
C ALA A 248 -18.49 -6.01 5.37
N ASP A 249 -17.42 -6.53 4.77
CA ASP A 249 -16.59 -7.58 5.39
C ASP A 249 -15.91 -7.08 6.68
N ALA A 250 -15.35 -5.85 6.65
CA ALA A 250 -14.70 -5.26 7.81
C ALA A 250 -15.69 -5.06 8.99
N ARG A 251 -16.87 -4.50 8.72
CA ARG A 251 -17.92 -4.32 9.73
C ARG A 251 -18.41 -5.65 10.31
N SER A 252 -18.61 -6.64 9.45
CA SER A 252 -18.98 -7.99 9.89
C SER A 252 -17.87 -8.65 10.74
N GLY A 253 -16.62 -8.53 10.29
CA GLY A 253 -15.47 -9.13 10.98
C GLY A 253 -15.11 -8.44 12.30
N LEU A 254 -15.50 -7.17 12.48
CA LEU A 254 -15.28 -6.36 13.68
C LEU A 254 -16.56 -6.14 14.50
N GLU A 255 -17.63 -6.85 14.21
CA GLU A 255 -18.88 -6.73 14.96
C GLU A 255 -18.63 -6.93 16.47
N ASN A 256 -19.07 -5.97 17.27
CA ASN A 256 -18.83 -5.91 18.73
C ASN A 256 -17.33 -5.86 19.13
N SER A 257 -16.42 -5.57 18.22
CA SER A 257 -15.00 -5.41 18.52
C SER A 257 -14.70 -3.98 19.00
N PRO A 258 -13.88 -3.80 20.04
CA PRO A 258 -13.43 -2.46 20.46
C PRO A 258 -12.49 -1.78 19.44
N PHE A 259 -12.07 -2.51 18.42
CA PHE A 259 -11.11 -2.02 17.41
C PHE A 259 -11.77 -1.42 16.17
N MET A 260 -13.10 -1.44 16.04
CA MET A 260 -13.80 -1.04 14.82
C MET A 260 -13.42 0.37 14.37
N ASP A 261 -13.55 1.36 15.22
CA ASP A 261 -13.26 2.77 14.87
C ASP A 261 -11.76 2.98 14.56
N ALA A 262 -10.90 2.29 15.32
CA ALA A 262 -9.45 2.35 15.08
C ALA A 262 -9.09 1.79 13.70
N VAL A 263 -9.61 0.63 13.34
CA VAL A 263 -9.33 -0.05 12.06
C VAL A 263 -9.96 0.70 10.88
N LEU A 264 -11.22 1.16 10.99
CA LEU A 264 -11.92 1.80 9.88
C LEU A 264 -11.43 3.21 9.53
N GLY A 265 -10.55 3.81 10.33
CA GLY A 265 -9.97 5.11 9.97
C GLY A 265 -9.09 5.73 11.06
N GLY A 266 -9.35 5.46 12.34
CA GLY A 266 -8.64 6.08 13.45
C GLY A 266 -7.12 5.84 13.43
N ASN A 267 -6.69 4.65 13.03
CA ASN A 267 -5.26 4.33 12.90
C ASN A 267 -4.60 5.11 11.76
N ALA A 268 -5.23 5.14 10.59
CA ALA A 268 -4.75 5.91 9.45
C ALA A 268 -4.71 7.41 9.76
N ALA A 269 -5.75 7.93 10.42
CA ALA A 269 -5.82 9.32 10.85
C ALA A 269 -4.63 9.70 11.76
N ARG A 270 -4.28 8.84 12.71
CA ARG A 270 -3.09 9.06 13.58
C ARG A 270 -1.78 8.97 12.80
N LEU A 271 -1.63 7.95 11.94
CA LEU A 271 -0.39 7.73 11.19
C LEU A 271 -0.09 8.88 10.25
N PHE A 272 -1.12 9.41 9.58
CA PHE A 272 -0.97 10.47 8.58
C PHE A 272 -1.28 11.88 9.11
N GLY A 273 -1.71 12.02 10.35
CA GLY A 273 -2.08 13.32 10.91
C GLY A 273 -3.23 13.97 10.12
N VAL A 274 -4.22 13.17 9.69
CA VAL A 274 -5.41 13.62 8.95
C VAL A 274 -6.67 13.26 9.73
N GLY A 275 -7.77 13.93 9.42
CA GLY A 275 -9.03 13.71 10.13
C GLY A 275 -9.40 14.90 11.03
N LYS A 276 -10.65 14.91 11.52
CA LYS A 276 -11.10 15.90 12.52
C LYS A 276 -10.38 15.62 13.84
N PRO A 277 -9.90 16.67 14.52
CA PRO A 277 -9.39 16.53 15.87
C PRO A 277 -10.46 16.00 16.82
#